data_57ea4618db514cbdd91e887207879a33
#
_entry.id   57ea4618db514cbdd91e887207879a33
#
_cell.length_a   1.000
_cell.length_b   1.000
_cell.length_c   1.000
_cell.angle_alpha   90.00
_cell.angle_beta   90.00
_cell.angle_gamma   90.00
#
_symmetry.space_group_name_H-M   'P 1'
#
loop_
_entity.id
_entity.type
_entity.pdbx_description
1 polymer ?
#
loop_
_entity_poly.entity_id
_entity_poly.type
_entity_poly.pdbx_seq_one_letter_code
_entity_poly.pdbx_strand_id
1 'polypeptide(L)'
;LGNVAAVQWDHDKPKTRQKEQEEQLREYVAHHLYPYSPFYRRRFDAAGIAPRNVATFADLAKLEPTRWSDVAAEPVAFVLRPTERAIIRFGERRLVSAITRAKFRGKVSQVNRDVIDPSYKPVHWHFDGDVPVGYSAEDVERLCETGRRILQLAGLSRDDAIVDVTPPGPSLEFWQLVDGARSAGLSAVHFGSGVAADRIAAAAPTVLAGPPDALEAALEGLQAGRHRIDGLRTVLVLGSLLDDADRSALRTLGREVGESDLDVVLAWAPAGVRALWGECRGGRFFHTYPDLEWLEVLPDGEVAWTSLAWHGTVFARLRTGVSGTVDDVACENCGRTGPRLSVASASTARRPVPTWALAGAVAAGPAVRREKPQAEAVFGPPPVAEGEEEDEDEVKVLVPLDTSALSVLDEHPGVAAWQAEYRRVNGVDELIVFVAPAGVDRLGPLFRELDLTLAATQYVVQRPEQIAERRRRDGAIVDLR
;
A
#
# COMPACT_ATOMS: atom_id res chain seq x y z
N LEU A 1 -17.61 -18.66 5.91
CA LEU A 1 -16.78 -17.72 6.69
C LEU A 1 -16.36 -18.45 7.95
N GLY A 2 -15.27 -19.26 7.83
CA GLY A 2 -14.72 -20.02 8.94
C GLY A 2 -14.18 -19.08 10.01
N ASN A 3 -14.39 -19.46 11.27
CA ASN A 3 -13.63 -18.94 12.41
C ASN A 3 -12.14 -19.00 12.06
N VAL A 4 -11.55 -17.88 11.67
CA VAL A 4 -10.11 -17.74 11.65
C VAL A 4 -9.73 -17.76 13.12
N ALA A 5 -9.16 -18.87 13.57
CA ALA A 5 -8.62 -19.04 14.90
C ALA A 5 -7.77 -17.82 15.22
N ALA A 6 -7.94 -17.25 16.41
CA ALA A 6 -7.07 -16.18 16.91
C ALA A 6 -5.63 -16.63 16.66
N VAL A 7 -4.91 -15.83 15.87
CA VAL A 7 -3.61 -16.24 15.36
C VAL A 7 -2.70 -16.48 16.56
N GLN A 8 -2.16 -17.68 16.67
CA GLN A 8 -1.44 -18.20 17.82
C GLN A 8 -0.15 -17.43 18.15
N TRP A 9 0.40 -16.72 17.15
CA TRP A 9 1.64 -15.93 17.25
C TRP A 9 1.63 -14.86 18.36
N ASP A 10 0.45 -14.33 18.73
CA ASP A 10 0.30 -13.29 19.77
C ASP A 10 0.59 -13.82 21.19
N HIS A 11 0.62 -15.15 21.35
CA HIS A 11 0.78 -15.82 22.65
C HIS A 11 1.92 -16.85 22.65
N ASP A 12 2.69 -16.95 21.56
CA ASP A 12 3.80 -17.89 21.47
C ASP A 12 4.98 -17.48 22.36
N LYS A 13 5.67 -18.49 22.87
CA LYS A 13 6.90 -18.26 23.63
C LYS A 13 7.98 -17.69 22.71
N PRO A 14 8.81 -16.73 23.16
CA PRO A 14 9.84 -16.09 22.34
C PRO A 14 10.74 -17.07 21.58
N LYS A 15 11.21 -18.15 22.24
CA LYS A 15 12.07 -19.15 21.57
C LYS A 15 11.37 -19.94 20.47
N THR A 16 10.08 -20.24 20.63
CA THR A 16 9.28 -20.94 19.60
C THR A 16 9.10 -20.03 18.40
N ARG A 17 8.68 -18.81 18.64
CA ARG A 17 8.51 -17.78 17.62
C ARG A 17 9.79 -17.49 16.84
N GLN A 18 10.95 -17.31 17.54
CA GLN A 18 12.24 -17.09 16.88
C GLN A 18 12.58 -18.24 15.92
N LYS A 19 12.37 -19.49 16.35
CA LYS A 19 12.63 -20.67 15.50
C LYS A 19 11.75 -20.66 14.25
N GLU A 20 10.47 -20.36 14.40
CA GLU A 20 9.50 -20.28 13.28
C GLU A 20 9.87 -19.13 12.32
N GLN A 21 10.24 -17.97 12.84
CA GLN A 21 10.71 -16.84 12.04
C GLN A 21 12.01 -17.16 11.29
N GLU A 22 12.98 -17.86 11.89
CA GLU A 22 14.21 -18.26 11.21
C GLU A 22 13.94 -19.32 10.12
N GLU A 23 12.98 -20.22 10.34
CA GLU A 23 12.53 -21.14 9.30
C GLU A 23 11.87 -20.40 8.14
N GLN A 24 10.99 -19.46 8.44
CA GLN A 24 10.33 -18.59 7.45
C GLN A 24 11.36 -17.72 6.71
N LEU A 25 12.33 -17.13 7.40
CA LEU A 25 13.42 -16.35 6.81
C LEU A 25 14.19 -17.18 5.78
N ARG A 26 14.58 -18.41 6.14
CA ARG A 26 15.32 -19.32 5.25
C ARG A 26 14.55 -19.59 3.95
N GLU A 27 13.27 -19.95 4.08
CA GLU A 27 12.38 -20.19 2.92
C GLU A 27 12.20 -18.91 2.11
N TYR A 28 11.96 -17.79 2.77
CA TYR A 28 11.74 -16.51 2.11
C TYR A 28 12.97 -16.03 1.33
N VAL A 29 14.16 -16.11 1.92
CA VAL A 29 15.41 -15.72 1.23
C VAL A 29 15.70 -16.63 0.06
N ALA A 30 15.56 -17.96 0.22
CA ALA A 30 15.88 -18.92 -0.80
C ALA A 30 14.93 -18.93 -2.00
N HIS A 31 13.62 -18.75 -1.75
CA HIS A 31 12.58 -18.97 -2.75
C HIS A 31 11.89 -17.69 -3.23
N HIS A 32 12.02 -16.55 -2.53
CA HIS A 32 11.37 -15.31 -2.89
C HIS A 32 12.36 -14.16 -3.06
N LEU A 33 13.06 -13.77 -2.00
CA LEU A 33 13.88 -12.56 -1.97
C LEU A 33 15.03 -12.60 -2.99
N TYR A 34 15.93 -13.59 -2.88
CA TYR A 34 17.08 -13.72 -3.76
C TYR A 34 16.68 -13.99 -5.22
N PRO A 35 15.79 -14.97 -5.52
CA PRO A 35 15.51 -15.31 -6.91
C PRO A 35 14.70 -14.25 -7.65
N TYR A 36 13.86 -13.47 -6.98
CA TYR A 36 12.88 -12.63 -7.63
C TYR A 36 13.08 -11.13 -7.46
N SER A 37 13.92 -10.67 -6.50
CA SER A 37 14.28 -9.26 -6.38
C SER A 37 15.61 -8.99 -7.11
N PRO A 38 15.62 -8.16 -8.16
CA PRO A 38 16.87 -7.78 -8.82
C PRO A 38 17.87 -7.09 -7.89
N PHE A 39 17.36 -6.23 -6.95
CA PHE A 39 18.20 -5.54 -5.99
C PHE A 39 18.89 -6.51 -5.04
N TYR A 40 18.14 -7.39 -4.37
CA TYR A 40 18.73 -8.30 -3.39
C TYR A 40 19.61 -9.36 -4.03
N ARG A 41 19.29 -9.81 -5.25
CA ARG A 41 20.20 -10.71 -5.97
C ARG A 41 21.58 -10.09 -6.13
N ARG A 42 21.66 -8.82 -6.62
CA ARG A 42 22.93 -8.12 -6.74
C ARG A 42 23.67 -7.98 -5.40
N ARG A 43 22.93 -7.66 -4.33
CA ARG A 43 23.49 -7.51 -2.96
C ARG A 43 24.07 -8.81 -2.43
N PHE A 44 23.35 -9.91 -2.54
CA PHE A 44 23.81 -11.24 -2.10
C PHE A 44 25.03 -11.69 -2.90
N ASP A 45 25.02 -11.53 -4.22
CA ASP A 45 26.13 -11.91 -5.09
C ASP A 45 27.37 -11.06 -4.79
N ALA A 46 27.23 -9.76 -4.60
CA ALA A 46 28.34 -8.86 -4.23
C ALA A 46 28.95 -9.18 -2.86
N ALA A 47 28.11 -9.59 -1.90
CA ALA A 47 28.56 -10.02 -0.58
C ALA A 47 29.14 -11.46 -0.55
N GLY A 48 29.04 -12.21 -1.63
CA GLY A 48 29.45 -13.61 -1.69
C GLY A 48 28.60 -14.54 -0.80
N ILE A 49 27.38 -14.13 -0.46
CA ILE A 49 26.47 -14.88 0.41
C ILE A 49 25.55 -15.75 -0.43
N ALA A 50 25.71 -17.07 -0.36
CA ALA A 50 24.77 -17.97 -0.99
C ALA A 50 23.43 -17.97 -0.22
N PRO A 51 22.26 -17.80 -0.87
CA PRO A 51 20.96 -17.70 -0.19
C PRO A 51 20.65 -18.91 0.72
N ARG A 52 21.08 -20.11 0.32
CA ARG A 52 20.95 -21.34 1.13
C ARG A 52 21.73 -21.33 2.45
N ASN A 53 22.69 -20.41 2.61
CA ASN A 53 23.50 -20.28 3.82
C ASN A 53 22.87 -19.30 4.82
N VAL A 54 21.77 -18.65 4.48
CA VAL A 54 21.02 -17.77 5.39
C VAL A 54 20.01 -18.65 6.13
N ALA A 55 20.43 -19.15 7.29
CA ALA A 55 19.60 -20.01 8.13
C ALA A 55 19.04 -19.26 9.37
N THR A 56 19.71 -18.17 9.75
CA THR A 56 19.38 -17.37 10.95
C THR A 56 19.40 -15.88 10.64
N PHE A 57 18.84 -15.07 11.53
CA PHE A 57 18.96 -13.62 11.43
C PHE A 57 20.40 -13.13 11.53
N ALA A 58 21.26 -13.83 12.28
CA ALA A 58 22.69 -13.54 12.32
C ALA A 58 23.39 -13.75 10.95
N ASP A 59 22.91 -14.69 10.15
CA ASP A 59 23.40 -14.84 8.78
C ASP A 59 22.91 -13.72 7.87
N LEU A 60 21.65 -13.30 8.00
CA LEU A 60 21.10 -12.16 7.27
C LEU A 60 21.84 -10.86 7.67
N ALA A 61 22.27 -10.72 8.92
CA ALA A 61 23.00 -9.56 9.42
C ALA A 61 24.35 -9.32 8.73
N LYS A 62 24.88 -10.31 7.99
CA LYS A 62 26.06 -10.15 7.14
C LYS A 62 25.78 -9.35 5.87
N LEU A 63 24.51 -9.22 5.48
CA LEU A 63 24.09 -8.37 4.38
C LEU A 63 24.00 -6.92 4.86
N GLU A 64 24.57 -5.99 4.10
CA GLU A 64 24.46 -4.55 4.38
C GLU A 64 23.00 -4.11 4.52
N PRO A 65 22.64 -3.28 5.51
CA PRO A 65 21.29 -2.74 5.62
C PRO A 65 20.89 -1.93 4.38
N THR A 66 19.64 -2.08 3.97
CA THR A 66 19.04 -1.32 2.86
C THR A 66 18.71 0.09 3.35
N ARG A 67 19.06 1.11 2.57
CA ARG A 67 18.71 2.50 2.86
C ARG A 67 17.51 2.93 2.06
N TRP A 68 16.75 3.87 2.59
CA TRP A 68 15.61 4.44 1.85
C TRP A 68 16.04 5.11 0.54
N SER A 69 17.25 5.70 0.49
CA SER A 69 17.82 6.21 -0.75
C SER A 69 18.04 5.16 -1.82
N ASP A 70 18.37 3.91 -1.45
CA ASP A 70 18.49 2.80 -2.40
C ASP A 70 17.12 2.48 -3.01
N VAL A 71 16.06 2.51 -2.17
CA VAL A 71 14.68 2.25 -2.61
C VAL A 71 14.19 3.37 -3.53
N ALA A 72 14.42 4.63 -3.15
CA ALA A 72 14.00 5.79 -3.96
C ALA A 72 14.71 5.85 -5.32
N ALA A 73 15.97 5.38 -5.40
CA ALA A 73 16.72 5.34 -6.64
C ALA A 73 16.21 4.29 -7.65
N GLU A 74 15.79 3.12 -7.16
CA GLU A 74 15.35 2.00 -8.01
C GLU A 74 14.12 1.28 -7.42
N PRO A 75 12.96 1.92 -7.19
CA PRO A 75 11.84 1.31 -6.44
C PRO A 75 11.34 0.00 -7.06
N VAL A 76 11.41 -0.09 -8.38
CA VAL A 76 10.98 -1.28 -9.14
C VAL A 76 11.90 -2.49 -8.95
N ALA A 77 13.15 -2.29 -8.53
CA ALA A 77 14.11 -3.38 -8.27
C ALA A 77 13.81 -4.15 -6.97
N PHE A 78 12.95 -3.58 -6.11
CA PHE A 78 12.47 -4.18 -4.88
C PHE A 78 11.16 -4.97 -5.06
N VAL A 79 10.50 -4.85 -6.21
CA VAL A 79 9.31 -5.66 -6.53
C VAL A 79 9.74 -7.06 -6.94
N LEU A 80 9.14 -8.08 -6.32
CA LEU A 80 9.42 -9.47 -6.69
C LEU A 80 8.90 -9.77 -8.10
N ARG A 81 9.79 -10.30 -8.95
CA ARG A 81 9.50 -10.61 -10.35
C ARG A 81 9.91 -12.05 -10.69
N PRO A 82 9.07 -13.04 -10.39
CA PRO A 82 9.35 -14.42 -10.76
C PRO A 82 9.31 -14.58 -12.28
N THR A 83 10.46 -14.92 -12.87
CA THR A 83 10.54 -15.36 -14.27
C THR A 83 10.48 -16.88 -14.34
N GLU A 84 9.99 -17.45 -15.43
CA GLU A 84 9.96 -18.91 -15.64
C GLU A 84 11.32 -19.55 -15.33
N ARG A 85 12.41 -18.95 -15.81
CA ARG A 85 13.77 -19.43 -15.56
C ARG A 85 14.15 -19.40 -14.08
N ALA A 86 13.78 -18.34 -13.36
CA ALA A 86 14.07 -18.21 -11.95
C ALA A 86 13.24 -19.19 -11.12
N ILE A 87 11.96 -19.40 -11.49
CA ILE A 87 11.08 -20.38 -10.85
C ILE A 87 11.64 -21.80 -11.01
N ILE A 88 12.01 -22.21 -12.22
CA ILE A 88 12.56 -23.56 -12.48
C ILE A 88 13.85 -23.79 -11.67
N ARG A 89 14.66 -22.74 -11.50
CA ARG A 89 15.96 -22.86 -10.82
C ARG A 89 15.89 -22.79 -9.30
N PHE A 90 15.00 -21.95 -8.74
CA PHE A 90 14.98 -21.59 -7.33
C PHE A 90 13.61 -21.72 -6.68
N GLY A 91 12.53 -21.86 -7.45
CA GLY A 91 11.17 -21.87 -6.92
C GLY A 91 10.87 -23.10 -6.05
N GLU A 92 9.84 -22.98 -5.28
CA GLU A 92 9.30 -24.09 -4.51
C GLU A 92 8.88 -25.26 -5.41
N ARG A 93 9.00 -26.48 -4.91
CA ARG A 93 8.68 -27.71 -5.68
C ARG A 93 7.29 -27.68 -6.32
N ARG A 94 6.29 -27.12 -5.62
CA ARG A 94 4.92 -26.98 -6.14
C ARG A 94 4.86 -26.08 -7.35
N LEU A 95 5.49 -24.94 -7.29
CA LEU A 95 5.52 -23.94 -8.34
C LEU A 95 6.33 -24.43 -9.55
N VAL A 96 7.50 -25.02 -9.31
CA VAL A 96 8.32 -25.67 -10.36
C VAL A 96 7.52 -26.76 -11.08
N SER A 97 6.84 -27.62 -10.34
CA SER A 97 6.00 -28.68 -10.89
C SER A 97 4.82 -28.15 -11.71
N ALA A 98 4.18 -27.06 -11.24
CA ALA A 98 3.08 -26.40 -11.94
C ALA A 98 3.55 -25.82 -13.29
N ILE A 99 4.64 -25.03 -13.29
CA ILE A 99 5.23 -24.43 -14.50
C ILE A 99 5.69 -25.51 -15.48
N THR A 100 6.40 -26.53 -14.99
CA THR A 100 6.89 -27.62 -15.85
C THR A 100 5.75 -28.35 -16.54
N ARG A 101 4.69 -28.71 -15.80
CA ARG A 101 3.49 -29.34 -16.38
C ARG A 101 2.76 -28.42 -17.36
N ALA A 102 2.66 -27.13 -17.04
CA ALA A 102 2.03 -26.14 -17.90
C ALA A 102 2.80 -25.96 -19.22
N LYS A 103 4.13 -26.01 -19.17
CA LYS A 103 4.99 -25.92 -20.34
C LYS A 103 4.73 -27.08 -21.32
N PHE A 104 4.64 -28.32 -20.80
CA PHE A 104 4.30 -29.48 -21.63
C PHE A 104 2.88 -29.43 -22.22
N ARG A 105 1.96 -28.68 -21.60
CA ARG A 105 0.57 -28.57 -22.05
C ARG A 105 0.26 -27.26 -22.79
N GLY A 106 1.24 -26.39 -23.04
CA GLY A 106 1.02 -25.08 -23.65
C GLY A 106 0.21 -24.10 -22.79
N LYS A 107 0.10 -24.33 -21.46
CA LYS A 107 -0.77 -23.56 -20.54
C LYS A 107 0.00 -22.67 -19.55
N VAL A 108 1.20 -22.21 -19.90
CA VAL A 108 2.04 -21.38 -19.01
C VAL A 108 1.32 -20.07 -18.62
N SER A 109 0.65 -19.41 -19.57
CA SER A 109 -0.09 -18.16 -19.31
C SER A 109 -1.22 -18.36 -18.30
N GLN A 110 -1.86 -19.53 -18.29
CA GLN A 110 -2.90 -19.85 -17.30
C GLN A 110 -2.29 -20.00 -15.91
N VAL A 111 -1.17 -20.75 -15.78
CA VAL A 111 -0.48 -20.90 -14.48
C VAL A 111 0.06 -19.57 -13.97
N ASN A 112 0.54 -18.70 -14.86
CA ASN A 112 0.95 -17.35 -14.47
C ASN A 112 -0.22 -16.59 -13.84
N ARG A 113 -1.38 -16.53 -14.48
CA ARG A 113 -2.56 -15.82 -13.97
C ARG A 113 -3.12 -16.43 -12.69
N ASP A 114 -3.19 -17.76 -12.61
CA ASP A 114 -3.91 -18.44 -11.54
C ASP A 114 -3.04 -18.70 -10.31
N VAL A 115 -1.70 -18.72 -10.45
CA VAL A 115 -0.78 -19.13 -9.37
C VAL A 115 0.28 -18.05 -9.08
N ILE A 116 0.88 -17.44 -10.12
CA ILE A 116 2.00 -16.52 -9.91
C ILE A 116 1.51 -15.10 -9.65
N ASP A 117 0.59 -14.60 -10.48
CA ASP A 117 0.11 -13.22 -10.37
C ASP A 117 -0.52 -12.91 -9.02
N PRO A 118 -1.37 -13.76 -8.41
CA PRO A 118 -1.93 -13.48 -7.08
C PRO A 118 -0.87 -13.25 -6.01
N SER A 119 0.23 -13.99 -6.05
CA SER A 119 1.29 -13.90 -5.05
C SER A 119 2.28 -12.75 -5.30
N TYR A 120 2.57 -12.40 -6.57
CA TYR A 120 3.72 -11.53 -6.88
C TYR A 120 3.39 -10.28 -7.71
N LYS A 121 2.29 -10.28 -8.48
CA LYS A 121 1.91 -9.12 -9.29
C LYS A 121 1.25 -8.07 -8.41
N PRO A 122 1.83 -6.84 -8.30
CA PRO A 122 1.17 -5.78 -7.56
C PRO A 122 -0.18 -5.42 -8.22
N VAL A 123 -1.23 -5.44 -7.40
CA VAL A 123 -2.60 -5.05 -7.78
C VAL A 123 -3.05 -3.79 -7.05
N HIS A 124 -2.30 -3.38 -6.02
CA HIS A 124 -2.54 -2.18 -5.25
C HIS A 124 -1.21 -1.48 -4.94
N TRP A 125 -1.21 -0.15 -4.94
CA TRP A 125 -0.03 0.66 -4.71
C TRP A 125 -0.31 1.73 -3.65
N HIS A 126 0.56 1.80 -2.66
CA HIS A 126 0.68 2.93 -1.76
C HIS A 126 1.90 3.76 -2.14
N PHE A 127 1.98 4.96 -1.58
CA PHE A 127 3.13 5.82 -1.76
C PHE A 127 3.68 6.26 -0.40
N ASP A 128 4.98 6.06 -0.21
CA ASP A 128 5.74 6.63 0.91
C ASP A 128 6.54 7.81 0.38
N GLY A 129 6.02 9.02 0.54
CA GLY A 129 6.45 10.15 -0.26
C GLY A 129 6.17 9.87 -1.74
N ASP A 130 7.15 10.05 -2.59
CA ASP A 130 7.02 9.78 -4.02
C ASP A 130 7.45 8.35 -4.42
N VAL A 131 7.73 7.49 -3.43
CA VAL A 131 8.17 6.11 -3.67
C VAL A 131 6.97 5.17 -3.71
N PRO A 132 6.69 4.51 -4.85
CA PRO A 132 5.61 3.54 -4.96
C PRO A 132 5.97 2.23 -4.23
N VAL A 133 5.03 1.73 -3.45
CA VAL A 133 5.12 0.47 -2.71
C VAL A 133 3.97 -0.43 -3.13
N GLY A 134 4.28 -1.51 -3.84
CA GLY A 134 3.28 -2.38 -4.47
C GLY A 134 2.87 -3.56 -3.58
N TYR A 135 1.60 -3.90 -3.60
CA TYR A 135 0.97 -5.01 -2.87
C TYR A 135 0.37 -6.00 -3.86
N SER A 136 0.75 -7.28 -3.78
CA SER A 136 0.08 -8.35 -4.52
C SER A 136 -1.34 -8.59 -3.95
N ALA A 137 -2.14 -9.45 -4.61
CA ALA A 137 -3.46 -9.80 -4.07
C ALA A 137 -3.34 -10.45 -2.68
N GLU A 138 -2.37 -11.34 -2.47
CA GLU A 138 -2.10 -11.93 -1.16
C GLU A 138 -1.61 -10.91 -0.13
N ASP A 139 -0.83 -9.89 -0.57
CA ASP A 139 -0.41 -8.81 0.33
C ASP A 139 -1.61 -7.96 0.77
N VAL A 140 -2.61 -7.74 -0.09
CA VAL A 140 -3.84 -7.05 0.30
C VAL A 140 -4.61 -7.85 1.37
N GLU A 141 -4.65 -9.19 1.27
CA GLU A 141 -5.24 -10.02 2.33
C GLU A 141 -4.49 -9.88 3.67
N ARG A 142 -3.15 -9.81 3.62
CA ARG A 142 -2.33 -9.53 4.81
C ARG A 142 -2.59 -8.13 5.36
N LEU A 143 -2.80 -7.15 4.48
CA LEU A 143 -3.15 -5.78 4.88
C LEU A 143 -4.52 -5.74 5.59
N CYS A 144 -5.52 -6.46 5.07
CA CYS A 144 -6.82 -6.64 5.72
C CYS A 144 -6.66 -7.22 7.13
N GLU A 145 -5.83 -8.26 7.26
CA GLU A 145 -5.59 -8.93 8.54
C GLU A 145 -4.84 -8.04 9.53
N THR A 146 -3.77 -7.34 9.11
CA THR A 146 -3.04 -6.42 9.98
C THR A 146 -3.90 -5.23 10.40
N GLY A 147 -4.76 -4.72 9.52
CA GLY A 147 -5.75 -3.69 9.86
C GLY A 147 -6.73 -4.20 10.94
N ARG A 148 -7.26 -5.42 10.79
CA ARG A 148 -8.10 -6.06 11.80
C ARG A 148 -7.39 -6.18 13.15
N ARG A 149 -6.08 -6.53 13.15
CA ARG A 149 -5.27 -6.63 14.39
C ARG A 149 -5.11 -5.29 15.09
N ILE A 150 -4.92 -4.18 14.35
CA ILE A 150 -4.88 -2.82 14.93
C ILE A 150 -6.19 -2.51 15.64
N LEU A 151 -7.33 -2.78 15.01
CA LEU A 151 -8.64 -2.49 15.60
C LEU A 151 -8.86 -3.33 16.87
N GLN A 152 -8.41 -4.58 16.89
CA GLN A 152 -8.43 -5.43 18.08
C GLN A 152 -7.49 -4.92 19.20
N LEU A 153 -6.28 -4.43 18.85
CA LEU A 153 -5.36 -3.81 19.80
C LEU A 153 -5.98 -2.56 20.44
N ALA A 154 -6.66 -1.74 19.64
CA ALA A 154 -7.42 -0.58 20.13
C ALA A 154 -8.66 -0.96 20.96
N GLY A 155 -8.95 -2.27 21.13
CA GLY A 155 -10.07 -2.76 21.95
C GLY A 155 -11.42 -2.62 21.26
N LEU A 156 -11.45 -2.58 19.92
CA LEU A 156 -12.70 -2.45 19.16
C LEU A 156 -13.37 -3.79 18.94
N SER A 157 -14.69 -3.77 18.95
CA SER A 157 -15.60 -4.90 18.74
C SER A 157 -16.57 -4.61 17.60
N ARG A 158 -17.42 -5.58 17.24
CA ARG A 158 -18.43 -5.41 16.18
C ARG A 158 -19.52 -4.39 16.52
N ASP A 159 -19.63 -3.99 17.78
CA ASP A 159 -20.59 -2.98 18.24
C ASP A 159 -20.07 -1.55 18.04
N ASP A 160 -18.81 -1.42 17.58
CA ASP A 160 -18.19 -0.13 17.34
C ASP A 160 -18.49 0.43 15.95
N ALA A 161 -18.64 1.75 15.90
CA ALA A 161 -18.80 2.54 14.70
C ALA A 161 -17.63 3.50 14.54
N ILE A 162 -16.95 3.42 13.41
CA ILE A 162 -15.78 4.25 13.09
C ILE A 162 -16.21 5.39 12.18
N VAL A 163 -15.88 6.62 12.54
CA VAL A 163 -15.79 7.73 11.59
C VAL A 163 -14.32 7.99 11.30
N ASP A 164 -13.96 7.91 10.03
CA ASP A 164 -12.62 8.14 9.54
C ASP A 164 -12.53 9.49 8.83
N VAL A 165 -11.64 10.33 9.31
CA VAL A 165 -11.32 11.65 8.75
C VAL A 165 -9.98 11.65 8.01
N THR A 166 -9.41 10.48 7.74
CA THR A 166 -8.18 10.37 6.94
C THR A 166 -8.45 10.84 5.50
N PRO A 167 -7.63 11.71 4.93
CA PRO A 167 -7.74 12.07 3.52
C PRO A 167 -7.69 10.82 2.64
N PRO A 168 -8.69 10.59 1.77
CA PRO A 168 -8.65 9.48 0.86
C PRO A 168 -7.49 9.65 -0.13
N GLY A 169 -6.74 8.58 -0.35
CA GLY A 169 -5.58 8.63 -1.24
C GLY A 169 -4.78 7.33 -1.23
N PRO A 170 -3.65 7.30 -1.91
CA PRO A 170 -2.79 6.13 -1.97
C PRO A 170 -1.87 6.04 -0.74
N SER A 171 -2.41 6.26 0.45
CA SER A 171 -1.70 6.14 1.73
C SER A 171 -2.01 4.80 2.39
N LEU A 172 -1.02 4.27 3.11
CA LEU A 172 -1.17 3.03 3.85
C LEU A 172 -2.25 3.17 4.94
N GLU A 173 -2.27 4.31 5.62
CA GLU A 173 -3.19 4.63 6.72
C GLU A 173 -4.64 4.49 6.30
N PHE A 174 -4.99 5.09 5.18
CA PHE A 174 -6.35 5.05 4.64
C PHE A 174 -6.76 3.62 4.29
N TRP A 175 -5.97 2.94 3.46
CA TRP A 175 -6.35 1.61 2.97
C TRP A 175 -6.32 0.54 4.05
N GLN A 176 -5.35 0.59 4.97
CA GLN A 176 -5.30 -0.38 6.06
C GLN A 176 -6.49 -0.24 7.01
N LEU A 177 -6.96 0.99 7.27
CA LEU A 177 -8.18 1.20 8.07
C LEU A 177 -9.42 0.71 7.31
N VAL A 178 -9.58 1.09 6.04
CA VAL A 178 -10.72 0.67 5.19
C VAL A 178 -10.83 -0.85 5.13
N ASP A 179 -9.72 -1.50 4.76
CA ASP A 179 -9.68 -2.95 4.60
C ASP A 179 -9.77 -3.69 5.95
N GLY A 180 -9.14 -3.13 6.98
CA GLY A 180 -9.19 -3.65 8.34
C GLY A 180 -10.60 -3.61 8.93
N ALA A 181 -11.31 -2.49 8.82
CA ALA A 181 -12.68 -2.33 9.31
C ALA A 181 -13.63 -3.29 8.59
N ARG A 182 -13.53 -3.37 7.26
CA ARG A 182 -14.29 -4.32 6.45
C ARG A 182 -14.04 -5.76 6.84
N SER A 183 -12.78 -6.15 7.03
CA SER A 183 -12.38 -7.50 7.43
C SER A 183 -12.82 -7.84 8.85
N ALA A 184 -12.83 -6.85 9.76
CA ALA A 184 -13.31 -7.02 11.13
C ALA A 184 -14.84 -7.06 11.23
N GLY A 185 -15.56 -6.67 10.17
CA GLY A 185 -17.02 -6.53 10.18
C GLY A 185 -17.50 -5.35 11.04
N LEU A 186 -16.69 -4.28 11.11
CA LEU A 186 -17.00 -3.05 11.82
C LEU A 186 -17.75 -2.08 10.90
N SER A 187 -18.68 -1.33 11.48
CA SER A 187 -19.31 -0.21 10.79
C SER A 187 -18.29 0.93 10.65
N ALA A 188 -18.05 1.40 9.43
CA ALA A 188 -17.12 2.50 9.19
C ALA A 188 -17.66 3.46 8.13
N VAL A 189 -17.50 4.76 8.37
CA VAL A 189 -17.80 5.84 7.42
C VAL A 189 -16.51 6.62 7.17
N HIS A 190 -16.09 6.70 5.93
CA HIS A 190 -14.87 7.38 5.51
C HIS A 190 -15.23 8.74 4.90
N PHE A 191 -15.22 9.79 5.69
CA PHE A 191 -15.55 11.14 5.22
C PHE A 191 -14.35 11.87 4.61
N GLY A 192 -13.13 11.56 5.08
CA GLY A 192 -11.95 12.36 4.80
C GLY A 192 -11.87 13.65 5.64
N SER A 193 -10.79 14.39 5.46
CA SER A 193 -10.55 15.66 6.18
C SER A 193 -11.55 16.76 5.77
N GLY A 194 -11.83 17.68 6.71
CA GLY A 194 -12.70 18.82 6.46
C GLY A 194 -14.19 18.50 6.43
N VAL A 195 -14.60 17.35 6.92
CA VAL A 195 -16.03 17.01 7.09
C VAL A 195 -16.66 17.91 8.14
N ALA A 196 -17.90 18.34 7.90
CA ALA A 196 -18.65 19.16 8.84
C ALA A 196 -18.99 18.39 10.12
N ALA A 197 -18.90 19.07 11.29
CA ALA A 197 -19.08 18.46 12.60
C ALA A 197 -20.47 17.83 12.81
N ASP A 198 -21.51 18.41 12.24
CA ASP A 198 -22.88 17.85 12.27
C ASP A 198 -23.00 16.49 11.59
N ARG A 199 -22.23 16.23 10.54
CA ARG A 199 -22.18 14.93 9.89
C ARG A 199 -21.48 13.88 10.74
N ILE A 200 -20.38 14.27 11.41
CA ILE A 200 -19.70 13.38 12.37
C ILE A 200 -20.65 13.03 13.50
N ALA A 201 -21.33 14.06 14.09
CA ALA A 201 -22.29 13.86 15.16
C ALA A 201 -23.47 12.97 14.73
N ALA A 202 -24.00 13.16 13.53
CA ALA A 202 -25.09 12.35 13.00
C ALA A 202 -24.71 10.88 12.76
N ALA A 203 -23.42 10.60 12.51
CA ALA A 203 -22.92 9.23 12.39
C ALA A 203 -22.75 8.52 13.74
N ALA A 204 -22.82 9.26 14.86
CA ALA A 204 -22.72 8.78 16.24
C ALA A 204 -21.56 7.76 16.45
N PRO A 205 -20.31 8.11 16.12
CA PRO A 205 -19.19 7.17 16.20
C PRO A 205 -18.83 6.81 17.64
N THR A 206 -18.38 5.58 17.85
CA THR A 206 -17.66 5.18 19.08
C THR A 206 -16.16 5.39 18.94
N VAL A 207 -15.68 5.53 17.69
CA VAL A 207 -14.27 5.73 17.33
C VAL A 207 -14.16 6.83 16.28
N LEU A 208 -13.31 7.81 16.55
CA LEU A 208 -12.88 8.80 15.56
C LEU A 208 -11.44 8.48 15.14
N ALA A 209 -11.21 8.23 13.85
CA ALA A 209 -9.91 7.81 13.31
C ALA A 209 -9.38 8.82 12.29
N GLY A 210 -8.06 9.02 12.26
CA GLY A 210 -7.42 9.87 11.27
C GLY A 210 -6.03 10.38 11.67
N PRO A 211 -5.39 11.22 10.84
CA PRO A 211 -4.17 11.90 11.21
C PRO A 211 -4.44 13.01 12.25
N PRO A 212 -3.43 13.40 13.04
CA PRO A 212 -3.61 14.30 14.19
C PRO A 212 -4.32 15.61 13.86
N ASP A 213 -3.92 16.29 12.80
CA ASP A 213 -4.48 17.57 12.35
C ASP A 213 -5.95 17.47 11.92
N ALA A 214 -6.33 16.39 11.25
CA ALA A 214 -7.72 16.15 10.87
C ALA A 214 -8.59 15.78 12.08
N LEU A 215 -8.03 15.04 13.05
CA LEU A 215 -8.69 14.72 14.32
C LEU A 215 -8.90 15.95 15.18
N GLU A 216 -7.87 16.79 15.33
CA GLU A 216 -7.95 18.05 16.07
C GLU A 216 -9.04 18.96 15.49
N ALA A 217 -8.98 19.20 14.17
CA ALA A 217 -10.00 20.01 13.49
C ALA A 217 -11.43 19.45 13.63
N ALA A 218 -11.59 18.11 13.58
CA ALA A 218 -12.89 17.46 13.76
C ALA A 218 -13.40 17.62 15.18
N LEU A 219 -12.56 17.42 16.20
CA LEU A 219 -12.92 17.54 17.61
C LEU A 219 -13.22 18.98 17.98
N GLU A 220 -12.41 19.95 17.54
CA GLU A 220 -12.68 21.39 17.72
C GLU A 220 -14.00 21.81 17.04
N GLY A 221 -14.26 21.29 15.83
CA GLY A 221 -15.52 21.53 15.13
C GLY A 221 -16.73 21.01 15.90
N LEU A 222 -16.63 19.82 16.49
CA LEU A 222 -17.66 19.24 17.35
C LEU A 222 -17.89 20.09 18.61
N GLN A 223 -16.81 20.51 19.26
CA GLN A 223 -16.87 21.38 20.45
C GLN A 223 -17.52 22.72 20.12
N ALA A 224 -17.08 23.40 19.06
CA ALA A 224 -17.64 24.67 18.62
C ALA A 224 -19.12 24.56 18.25
N GLY A 225 -19.55 23.46 17.64
CA GLY A 225 -20.92 23.13 17.32
C GLY A 225 -21.75 22.68 18.54
N ARG A 226 -21.13 22.56 19.74
CA ARG A 226 -21.73 22.00 20.96
C ARG A 226 -22.32 20.62 20.79
N HIS A 227 -21.71 19.82 19.90
CA HIS A 227 -22.08 18.42 19.73
C HIS A 227 -21.41 17.56 20.82
N ARG A 228 -22.21 16.72 21.47
CA ARG A 228 -21.75 15.66 22.34
C ARG A 228 -22.12 14.34 21.70
N ILE A 229 -21.16 13.42 21.62
CA ILE A 229 -21.34 12.10 20.99
C ILE A 229 -21.26 11.05 22.10
N ASP A 230 -22.43 10.62 22.57
CA ASP A 230 -22.51 9.55 23.55
C ASP A 230 -21.92 8.26 22.94
N GLY A 231 -21.00 7.63 23.68
CA GLY A 231 -20.29 6.44 23.24
C GLY A 231 -18.98 6.69 22.49
N LEU A 232 -18.62 7.93 22.11
CA LEU A 232 -17.29 8.22 21.57
C LEU A 232 -16.22 8.01 22.64
N ARG A 233 -15.50 6.91 22.58
CA ARG A 233 -14.56 6.43 23.60
C ARG A 233 -13.14 6.23 23.12
N THR A 234 -12.90 6.33 21.82
CA THR A 234 -11.56 6.11 21.24
C THR A 234 -11.26 7.14 20.15
N VAL A 235 -10.11 7.76 20.24
CA VAL A 235 -9.47 8.51 19.15
C VAL A 235 -8.32 7.65 18.64
N LEU A 236 -8.42 7.16 17.40
CA LEU A 236 -7.42 6.34 16.74
C LEU A 236 -6.57 7.21 15.82
N VAL A 237 -5.36 7.53 16.25
CA VAL A 237 -4.41 8.33 15.46
C VAL A 237 -3.70 7.46 14.46
N LEU A 238 -3.76 7.83 13.19
CA LEU A 238 -3.17 7.08 12.08
C LEU A 238 -1.95 7.79 11.48
N GLY A 239 -0.91 7.03 11.21
CA GLY A 239 0.25 7.46 10.43
C GLY A 239 1.18 8.47 11.10
N SER A 240 1.00 8.75 12.40
CA SER A 240 1.79 9.74 13.13
C SER A 240 2.17 9.27 14.54
N LEU A 241 3.37 9.65 14.96
CA LEU A 241 3.76 9.63 16.37
C LEU A 241 3.26 10.90 17.03
N LEU A 242 2.89 10.81 18.28
CA LEU A 242 2.55 11.94 19.14
C LEU A 242 3.46 11.97 20.35
N ASP A 243 3.85 13.14 20.76
CA ASP A 243 4.40 13.34 22.11
C ASP A 243 3.29 13.31 23.16
N ASP A 244 3.67 13.38 24.44
CA ASP A 244 2.70 13.33 25.54
C ASP A 244 1.80 14.56 25.62
N ALA A 245 2.28 15.70 25.15
CA ALA A 245 1.50 16.95 25.13
C ALA A 245 0.41 16.90 24.07
N ASP A 246 0.76 16.52 22.83
CA ASP A 246 -0.19 16.38 21.72
C ASP A 246 -1.23 15.29 22.00
N ARG A 247 -0.79 14.16 22.57
CA ARG A 247 -1.70 13.08 22.98
C ARG A 247 -2.67 13.55 24.08
N SER A 248 -2.18 14.33 25.03
CA SER A 248 -3.00 14.89 26.12
C SER A 248 -4.00 15.91 25.60
N ALA A 249 -3.60 16.75 24.64
CA ALA A 249 -4.47 17.71 23.98
C ALA A 249 -5.63 17.02 23.25
N LEU A 250 -5.34 16.03 22.38
CA LEU A 250 -6.37 15.25 21.70
C LEU A 250 -7.30 14.52 22.67
N ARG A 251 -6.76 13.98 23.76
CA ARG A 251 -7.57 13.31 24.80
C ARG A 251 -8.49 14.30 25.49
N THR A 252 -8.03 15.51 25.79
CA THR A 252 -8.84 16.55 26.41
C THR A 252 -9.98 16.97 25.50
N LEU A 253 -9.69 17.32 24.25
CA LEU A 253 -10.71 17.66 23.26
C LEU A 253 -11.72 16.51 23.07
N GLY A 254 -11.22 15.26 22.95
CA GLY A 254 -12.08 14.09 22.82
C GLY A 254 -13.05 13.89 23.98
N ARG A 255 -12.60 14.10 25.23
CA ARG A 255 -13.43 13.96 26.43
C ARG A 255 -14.47 15.08 26.60
N GLU A 256 -14.22 16.24 26.03
CA GLU A 256 -15.20 17.34 26.03
C GLU A 256 -16.41 17.03 25.14
N VAL A 257 -16.21 16.26 24.07
CA VAL A 257 -17.28 15.90 23.12
C VAL A 257 -17.75 14.45 23.23
N GLY A 258 -16.99 13.58 23.90
CA GLY A 258 -17.25 12.15 24.05
C GLY A 258 -17.33 11.69 25.51
N GLU A 259 -16.89 10.45 25.74
CA GLU A 259 -16.88 9.83 27.07
C GLU A 259 -15.70 10.31 27.93
N SER A 260 -15.92 10.33 29.26
CA SER A 260 -14.91 10.81 30.22
C SER A 260 -13.66 9.87 30.29
N ASP A 261 -13.82 8.61 29.94
CA ASP A 261 -12.75 7.60 29.88
C ASP A 261 -12.15 7.43 28.46
N LEU A 262 -12.47 8.36 27.54
CA LEU A 262 -11.92 8.34 26.18
C LEU A 262 -10.39 8.20 26.20
N ASP A 263 -9.90 7.29 25.37
CA ASP A 263 -8.47 7.06 25.19
C ASP A 263 -8.00 7.40 23.78
N VAL A 264 -6.71 7.74 23.66
CA VAL A 264 -6.02 8.03 22.39
C VAL A 264 -5.05 6.88 22.11
N VAL A 265 -5.27 6.18 21.02
CA VAL A 265 -4.47 5.00 20.58
C VAL A 265 -3.81 5.34 19.26
N LEU A 266 -2.55 4.96 19.09
CA LEU A 266 -1.80 5.22 17.86
C LEU A 266 -1.65 3.95 17.03
N ALA A 267 -1.76 4.14 15.70
CA ALA A 267 -1.30 3.18 14.71
C ALA A 267 -0.34 3.88 13.73
N TRP A 268 0.93 3.47 13.77
CA TRP A 268 2.00 4.12 13.02
C TRP A 268 3.07 3.11 12.59
N ALA A 269 3.75 3.40 11.52
CA ALA A 269 4.98 2.76 11.10
C ALA A 269 5.82 3.73 10.24
N PRO A 270 7.15 3.59 10.18
CA PRO A 270 7.98 4.39 9.28
C PRO A 270 7.77 4.02 7.81
N ALA A 271 8.31 4.86 6.91
CA ALA A 271 8.29 4.59 5.47
C ALA A 271 8.87 3.22 5.13
N GLY A 272 8.29 2.54 4.15
CA GLY A 272 8.71 1.20 3.70
C GLY A 272 8.16 0.04 4.52
N VAL A 273 7.77 0.25 5.78
CA VAL A 273 7.07 -0.79 6.55
C VAL A 273 5.68 -1.00 5.95
N ARG A 274 5.33 -2.27 5.76
CA ARG A 274 4.21 -2.70 4.92
C ARG A 274 2.85 -2.67 5.60
N ALA A 275 2.81 -2.50 6.91
CA ALA A 275 1.61 -2.34 7.71
C ALA A 275 1.88 -1.44 8.91
N LEU A 276 0.92 -0.63 9.31
CA LEU A 276 1.03 0.14 10.54
C LEU A 276 1.07 -0.81 11.74
N TRP A 277 1.91 -0.51 12.70
CA TRP A 277 1.92 -1.13 14.01
C TRP A 277 0.94 -0.40 14.93
N GLY A 278 0.27 -1.13 15.82
CA GLY A 278 -0.73 -0.57 16.72
C GLY A 278 -0.28 -0.57 18.17
N GLU A 279 -0.61 0.48 18.91
CA GLU A 279 -0.66 0.41 20.37
C GLU A 279 -1.88 -0.40 20.82
N CYS A 280 -1.81 -1.04 21.97
CA CYS A 280 -3.02 -1.52 22.64
C CYS A 280 -3.59 -0.41 23.54
N ARG A 281 -4.89 -0.48 23.85
CA ARG A 281 -5.55 0.47 24.73
C ARG A 281 -4.81 0.57 26.07
N GLY A 282 -4.48 1.79 26.48
CA GLY A 282 -3.67 2.08 27.68
C GLY A 282 -2.18 1.77 27.53
N GLY A 283 -1.74 1.23 26.38
CA GLY A 283 -0.34 0.94 26.07
C GLY A 283 0.43 2.13 25.51
N ARG A 284 1.77 1.99 25.48
CA ARG A 284 2.69 2.99 24.93
C ARG A 284 3.73 2.34 24.01
N PHE A 285 3.53 1.09 23.65
CA PHE A 285 4.40 0.31 22.79
C PHE A 285 3.67 -0.10 21.54
N PHE A 286 4.34 -0.13 20.42
CA PHE A 286 3.78 -0.64 19.18
C PHE A 286 3.93 -2.16 19.13
N HIS A 287 2.83 -2.86 19.00
CA HIS A 287 2.79 -4.29 18.69
C HIS A 287 3.08 -4.51 17.21
N THR A 288 4.03 -5.40 16.90
CA THR A 288 4.46 -5.73 15.55
C THR A 288 3.87 -7.06 15.09
N TYR A 289 4.20 -7.51 13.89
CA TYR A 289 3.63 -8.71 13.27
C TYR A 289 4.72 -9.77 13.02
N PRO A 290 5.12 -10.55 14.04
CA PRO A 290 6.24 -11.48 13.91
C PRO A 290 6.03 -12.60 12.89
N ASP A 291 4.80 -12.87 12.49
CA ASP A 291 4.45 -13.80 11.40
C ASP A 291 4.66 -13.20 10.00
N LEU A 292 4.85 -11.88 9.88
CA LEU A 292 5.00 -11.17 8.60
C LEU A 292 6.35 -10.45 8.47
N GLU A 293 7.02 -10.19 9.58
CA GLU A 293 8.18 -9.31 9.63
C GLU A 293 9.13 -9.63 10.78
N TRP A 294 10.33 -9.11 10.67
CA TRP A 294 11.32 -9.16 11.73
C TRP A 294 11.99 -7.79 11.91
N LEU A 295 12.16 -7.38 13.16
CA LEU A 295 12.83 -6.15 13.55
C LEU A 295 14.14 -6.47 14.27
N GLU A 296 15.19 -5.73 13.91
CA GLU A 296 16.47 -5.76 14.61
C GLU A 296 16.88 -4.35 15.02
N VAL A 297 17.63 -4.25 16.12
CA VAL A 297 18.29 -3.00 16.50
C VAL A 297 19.73 -3.06 16.01
N LEU A 298 20.10 -2.14 15.12
CA LEU A 298 21.44 -2.03 14.57
C LEU A 298 22.43 -1.50 15.63
N PRO A 299 23.75 -1.65 15.43
CA PRO A 299 24.75 -1.19 16.39
C PRO A 299 24.70 0.30 16.73
N ASP A 300 24.14 1.14 15.85
CA ASP A 300 23.94 2.57 16.06
C ASP A 300 22.61 2.91 16.77
N GLY A 301 21.84 1.88 17.16
CA GLY A 301 20.55 2.04 17.85
C GLY A 301 19.35 2.24 16.92
N GLU A 302 19.56 2.30 15.60
CA GLU A 302 18.45 2.37 14.65
C GLU A 302 17.78 1.02 14.46
N VAL A 303 16.46 1.01 14.34
CA VAL A 303 15.69 -0.20 14.05
C VAL A 303 15.73 -0.48 12.54
N ALA A 304 16.06 -1.70 12.18
CA ALA A 304 15.92 -2.18 10.80
C ALA A 304 14.79 -3.19 10.70
N TRP A 305 14.05 -3.13 9.57
CA TRP A 305 12.89 -3.94 9.28
C TRP A 305 13.16 -4.92 8.15
N THR A 306 12.71 -6.17 8.30
CA THR A 306 12.82 -7.22 7.28
C THR A 306 11.46 -7.85 7.02
N SER A 307 11.06 -7.91 5.77
CA SER A 307 9.90 -8.66 5.29
C SER A 307 10.13 -10.16 5.40
N LEU A 308 9.15 -10.90 5.92
CA LEU A 308 9.17 -12.38 5.97
C LEU A 308 8.04 -13.01 5.14
N ALA A 309 6.99 -12.25 4.81
CA ALA A 309 5.81 -12.80 4.12
C ALA A 309 5.25 -11.91 3.01
N TRP A 310 5.73 -10.68 2.86
CA TRP A 310 5.29 -9.77 1.79
C TRP A 310 5.92 -10.13 0.45
N HIS A 311 5.14 -10.08 -0.64
CA HIS A 311 5.57 -10.55 -1.96
C HIS A 311 5.50 -9.51 -3.09
N GLY A 312 4.82 -8.39 -2.90
CA GLY A 312 4.87 -7.27 -3.85
C GLY A 312 6.22 -6.55 -3.80
N THR A 313 6.27 -5.34 -3.23
CA THR A 313 7.52 -4.68 -2.87
C THR A 313 8.07 -5.28 -1.58
N VAL A 314 9.35 -5.61 -1.53
CA VAL A 314 9.98 -6.31 -0.40
C VAL A 314 11.25 -5.63 0.07
N PHE A 315 11.49 -5.69 1.38
CA PHE A 315 12.71 -5.14 1.97
C PHE A 315 13.33 -6.14 2.94
N ALA A 316 14.65 -6.18 2.97
CA ALA A 316 15.44 -6.88 3.98
C ALA A 316 16.40 -5.89 4.62
N ARG A 317 16.44 -5.87 5.96
CA ARG A 317 17.24 -4.95 6.76
C ARG A 317 17.08 -3.48 6.36
N LEU A 318 15.83 -3.05 6.07
CA LEU A 318 15.53 -1.66 5.73
C LEU A 318 15.76 -0.79 6.95
N ARG A 319 16.65 0.17 6.86
CA ARG A 319 16.83 1.23 7.86
C ARG A 319 15.58 2.09 7.91
N THR A 320 14.97 2.16 9.08
CA THR A 320 13.65 2.78 9.24
C THR A 320 13.72 4.26 9.62
N GLY A 321 14.89 4.77 9.98
CA GLY A 321 15.04 6.12 10.56
C GLY A 321 14.49 6.21 11.99
N VAL A 322 14.22 5.08 12.65
CA VAL A 322 13.69 5.00 14.01
C VAL A 322 14.75 4.46 14.92
N SER A 323 15.02 5.16 16.02
CA SER A 323 15.82 4.62 17.13
C SER A 323 14.88 4.17 18.24
N GLY A 324 15.17 3.00 18.81
CA GLY A 324 14.30 2.42 19.83
C GLY A 324 14.78 1.06 20.31
N THR A 325 13.91 0.39 21.06
CA THR A 325 14.16 -0.97 21.55
C THR A 325 13.04 -1.90 21.12
N VAL A 326 13.40 -3.12 20.80
CA VAL A 326 12.48 -4.21 20.51
C VAL A 326 12.59 -5.22 21.63
N ASP A 327 11.52 -5.52 22.32
CA ASP A 327 11.48 -6.50 23.40
C ASP A 327 10.38 -7.54 23.21
N ASP A 328 10.58 -8.72 23.80
CA ASP A 328 9.67 -9.86 23.76
C ASP A 328 8.95 -10.10 25.10
N VAL A 329 8.89 -9.09 25.96
CA VAL A 329 8.19 -9.17 27.24
C VAL A 329 6.68 -9.10 27.01
N ALA A 330 5.92 -9.93 27.72
CA ALA A 330 4.47 -9.89 27.67
C ALA A 330 3.93 -8.49 28.02
N CYS A 331 2.98 -8.01 27.22
CA CYS A 331 2.37 -6.71 27.44
C CYS A 331 1.46 -6.75 28.67
N GLU A 332 1.73 -5.88 29.64
CA GLU A 332 0.94 -5.81 30.89
C GLU A 332 -0.52 -5.39 30.66
N ASN A 333 -0.78 -4.60 29.59
CA ASN A 333 -2.13 -4.12 29.30
C ASN A 333 -2.98 -5.14 28.53
N CYS A 334 -2.41 -5.85 27.55
CA CYS A 334 -3.20 -6.74 26.68
C CYS A 334 -2.77 -8.22 26.74
N GLY A 335 -1.71 -8.55 27.49
CA GLY A 335 -1.23 -9.93 27.69
C GLY A 335 -0.52 -10.57 26.48
N ARG A 336 -0.41 -9.86 25.34
CA ARG A 336 0.27 -10.39 24.15
C ARG A 336 1.78 -10.50 24.38
N THR A 337 2.38 -11.57 23.86
CA THR A 337 3.81 -11.88 23.97
C THR A 337 4.58 -11.56 22.69
N GLY A 338 3.93 -11.02 21.65
CA GLY A 338 4.58 -10.60 20.42
C GLY A 338 5.63 -9.50 20.67
N PRO A 339 6.62 -9.35 19.77
CA PRO A 339 7.62 -8.28 19.89
C PRO A 339 6.95 -6.91 19.93
N ARG A 340 7.48 -6.03 20.78
CA ARG A 340 7.00 -4.67 20.96
C ARG A 340 8.13 -3.69 20.67
N LEU A 341 7.79 -2.64 19.94
CA LEU A 341 8.70 -1.53 19.66
C LEU A 341 8.43 -0.36 20.60
N SER A 342 9.45 0.06 21.34
CA SER A 342 9.48 1.35 22.02
C SER A 342 10.28 2.33 21.16
N VAL A 343 9.64 3.41 20.73
CA VAL A 343 10.28 4.45 19.93
C VAL A 343 10.92 5.47 20.85
N ALA A 344 12.25 5.65 20.75
CA ALA A 344 12.97 6.70 21.46
C ALA A 344 13.03 7.98 20.62
N SER A 345 13.28 7.85 19.32
CA SER A 345 13.22 8.93 18.34
C SER A 345 12.94 8.38 16.94
N ALA A 346 12.42 9.24 16.08
CA ALA A 346 12.23 8.91 14.68
C ALA A 346 12.66 10.10 13.80
N SER A 347 13.23 9.83 12.63
CA SER A 347 13.64 10.85 11.66
C SER A 347 12.43 11.67 11.16
N THR A 348 11.25 11.06 11.15
CA THR A 348 9.97 11.70 10.87
C THR A 348 8.90 11.16 11.79
N ALA A 349 8.15 12.04 12.45
CA ALA A 349 7.01 11.64 13.27
C ALA A 349 5.81 11.19 12.43
N ARG A 350 5.71 11.66 11.18
CA ARG A 350 4.64 11.29 10.22
C ARG A 350 5.23 10.47 9.06
N ARG A 351 4.42 9.57 8.54
CA ARG A 351 4.74 8.93 7.25
C ARG A 351 4.74 9.99 6.15
N PRO A 352 5.70 9.93 5.21
CA PRO A 352 5.76 10.90 4.13
C PRO A 352 4.54 10.71 3.20
N VAL A 353 3.90 11.81 2.83
CA VAL A 353 2.84 11.84 1.82
C VAL A 353 3.43 12.22 0.46
N PRO A 354 2.84 11.78 -0.67
CA PRO A 354 3.29 12.15 -1.98
C PRO A 354 3.27 13.67 -2.20
N THR A 355 4.30 14.23 -2.82
CA THR A 355 4.38 15.68 -3.07
C THR A 355 3.21 16.20 -3.90
N TRP A 356 2.72 15.39 -4.85
CA TRP A 356 1.54 15.71 -5.66
C TRP A 356 0.23 15.70 -4.86
N ALA A 357 0.13 14.94 -3.76
CA ALA A 357 -1.05 14.94 -2.89
C ALA A 357 -1.14 16.23 -2.06
N LEU A 358 0.00 16.80 -1.66
CA LEU A 358 0.07 18.09 -0.96
C LEU A 358 -0.36 19.25 -1.86
N ALA A 359 -0.02 19.21 -3.16
CA ALA A 359 -0.42 20.23 -4.12
C ALA A 359 -1.94 20.31 -4.32
N GLY A 360 -2.66 19.20 -4.15
CA GLY A 360 -4.13 19.14 -4.21
C GLY A 360 -4.83 19.78 -3.01
N ALA A 361 -4.20 19.73 -1.82
CA ALA A 361 -4.76 20.29 -0.59
C ALA A 361 -4.71 21.83 -0.54
N VAL A 362 -3.71 22.43 -1.19
CA VAL A 362 -3.54 23.90 -1.26
C VAL A 362 -4.53 24.55 -2.25
N ALA A 363 -5.08 23.78 -3.19
CA ALA A 363 -6.00 24.27 -4.22
C ALA A 363 -7.47 24.33 -3.79
N ALA A 364 -7.82 23.88 -2.58
CA ALA A 364 -9.17 24.03 -2.02
C ALA A 364 -9.34 25.41 -1.35
N GLY A 365 -9.22 26.49 -2.11
CA GLY A 365 -9.72 27.80 -1.76
C GLY A 365 -11.27 27.80 -1.71
N PRO A 366 -11.92 28.84 -1.13
CA PRO A 366 -13.35 28.80 -0.78
C PRO A 366 -14.22 28.46 -1.99
N ALA A 367 -15.12 27.52 -1.78
CA ALA A 367 -16.01 26.97 -2.77
C ALA A 367 -16.85 28.04 -3.48
N VAL A 368 -16.57 28.27 -4.75
CA VAL A 368 -17.48 28.98 -5.66
C VAL A 368 -18.67 28.05 -5.92
N ARG A 369 -19.85 28.49 -5.46
CA ARG A 369 -21.14 27.83 -5.73
C ARG A 369 -21.33 27.70 -7.24
N ARG A 370 -21.21 26.51 -7.79
CA ARG A 370 -21.68 26.19 -9.14
C ARG A 370 -23.04 25.48 -9.04
N GLU A 371 -24.03 26.04 -9.71
CA GLU A 371 -25.34 25.44 -9.89
C GLU A 371 -25.23 24.09 -10.62
N LYS A 372 -26.03 23.11 -10.16
CA LYS A 372 -26.09 21.75 -10.69
C LYS A 372 -26.74 21.71 -12.07
N PRO A 373 -26.17 20.97 -13.04
CA PRO A 373 -26.99 20.36 -14.07
C PRO A 373 -27.58 19.05 -13.53
N GLN A 374 -28.89 18.89 -13.70
CA GLN A 374 -29.57 17.63 -13.47
C GLN A 374 -29.13 16.61 -14.52
N ALA A 375 -28.59 15.49 -14.07
CA ALA A 375 -28.44 14.30 -14.89
C ALA A 375 -29.07 13.12 -14.16
N GLU A 376 -30.11 12.57 -14.74
CA GLU A 376 -30.72 11.30 -14.33
C GLU A 376 -29.74 10.16 -14.62
N ALA A 377 -29.38 9.41 -13.60
CA ALA A 377 -28.60 8.18 -13.77
C ALA A 377 -29.55 6.99 -13.84
N VAL A 378 -29.56 6.33 -14.98
CA VAL A 378 -30.17 5.01 -15.15
C VAL A 378 -29.09 3.96 -15.03
N PHE A 379 -29.06 3.21 -13.91
CA PHE A 379 -28.27 1.99 -13.78
C PHE A 379 -29.20 0.78 -13.90
N GLY A 380 -29.03 0.02 -14.97
CA GLY A 380 -29.57 -1.32 -15.10
C GLY A 380 -28.46 -2.33 -15.37
N PRO A 381 -28.54 -3.57 -14.87
CA PRO A 381 -27.54 -4.59 -15.16
C PRO A 381 -27.59 -5.02 -16.63
N PRO A 382 -26.45 -5.37 -17.25
CA PRO A 382 -26.45 -5.86 -18.62
C PRO A 382 -27.09 -7.25 -18.73
N PRO A 383 -27.75 -7.57 -19.84
CA PRO A 383 -28.35 -8.87 -20.03
C PRO A 383 -27.31 -9.97 -20.22
N VAL A 384 -27.57 -11.11 -19.60
CA VAL A 384 -26.83 -12.36 -19.79
C VAL A 384 -27.21 -12.94 -21.13
N ALA A 385 -26.28 -13.11 -22.05
CA ALA A 385 -26.47 -13.91 -23.27
C ALA A 385 -25.96 -15.33 -22.99
N GLU A 386 -26.88 -16.28 -23.13
CA GLU A 386 -26.58 -17.71 -23.19
C GLU A 386 -26.10 -18.08 -24.59
N GLY A 387 -25.05 -18.87 -24.60
CA GLY A 387 -24.53 -19.89 -25.49
C GLY A 387 -24.71 -19.75 -26.99
N GLU A 388 -23.58 -19.90 -27.66
CA GLU A 388 -23.48 -20.86 -28.78
C GLU A 388 -21.99 -21.05 -29.10
N GLU A 389 -21.58 -22.32 -29.11
CA GLU A 389 -20.34 -22.79 -29.70
C GLU A 389 -20.43 -22.69 -31.22
N GLU A 390 -19.47 -22.07 -31.87
CA GLU A 390 -19.13 -22.43 -33.24
C GLU A 390 -17.68 -22.11 -33.55
N ASP A 391 -17.01 -23.09 -34.11
CA ASP A 391 -15.67 -23.09 -34.70
C ASP A 391 -15.57 -22.10 -35.87
N GLU A 392 -14.30 -21.75 -36.14
CA GLU A 392 -13.70 -21.47 -37.44
C GLU A 392 -13.29 -20.04 -37.77
N ASP A 393 -12.02 -19.98 -38.16
CA ASP A 393 -11.39 -18.97 -39.04
C ASP A 393 -11.68 -17.49 -38.74
N GLU A 394 -11.04 -16.98 -37.66
CA GLU A 394 -10.93 -15.55 -37.46
C GLU A 394 -10.12 -14.88 -38.58
N VAL A 395 -10.82 -14.36 -39.56
CA VAL A 395 -10.34 -13.24 -40.36
C VAL A 395 -10.13 -12.06 -39.38
N LYS A 396 -8.92 -11.79 -38.99
CA LYS A 396 -8.56 -10.63 -38.15
C LYS A 396 -8.92 -9.35 -38.87
N VAL A 397 -10.11 -8.85 -38.64
CA VAL A 397 -10.48 -7.48 -39.03
C VAL A 397 -9.78 -6.55 -38.05
N LEU A 398 -8.66 -5.94 -38.47
CA LEU A 398 -8.05 -4.83 -37.74
C LEU A 398 -9.08 -3.69 -37.74
N VAL A 399 -9.61 -3.38 -36.55
CA VAL A 399 -10.45 -2.18 -36.35
C VAL A 399 -9.58 -0.96 -36.67
N PRO A 400 -10.01 -0.03 -37.53
CA PRO A 400 -9.26 1.17 -37.81
C PRO A 400 -8.97 1.94 -36.53
N LEU A 401 -7.73 2.39 -36.36
CA LEU A 401 -7.29 3.22 -35.26
C LEU A 401 -8.05 4.55 -35.28
N ASP A 402 -8.83 4.84 -34.26
CA ASP A 402 -9.32 6.19 -34.02
C ASP A 402 -8.20 7.00 -33.32
N THR A 403 -7.44 7.74 -34.13
CA THR A 403 -6.36 8.59 -33.65
C THR A 403 -6.83 10.01 -33.33
N SER A 404 -8.12 10.32 -33.50
CA SER A 404 -8.67 11.66 -33.32
C SER A 404 -8.49 12.19 -31.89
N ALA A 405 -8.58 11.31 -30.89
CA ALA A 405 -8.37 11.66 -29.51
C ALA A 405 -6.93 12.10 -29.19
N LEU A 406 -5.93 11.65 -29.97
CA LEU A 406 -4.52 12.01 -29.75
C LEU A 406 -4.21 13.48 -30.10
N SER A 407 -5.07 14.17 -30.85
CA SER A 407 -4.92 15.60 -31.14
C SER A 407 -4.90 16.47 -29.89
N VAL A 408 -5.52 16.02 -28.79
CA VAL A 408 -5.47 16.73 -27.52
C VAL A 408 -4.06 16.93 -27.01
N LEU A 409 -3.11 16.02 -27.35
CA LEU A 409 -1.72 16.11 -26.93
C LEU A 409 -0.95 17.25 -27.63
N ASP A 410 -1.33 17.61 -28.85
CA ASP A 410 -0.74 18.74 -29.59
C ASP A 410 -1.23 20.09 -29.05
N GLU A 411 -2.43 20.15 -28.53
CA GLU A 411 -3.06 21.38 -28.04
C GLU A 411 -2.88 21.58 -26.54
N HIS A 412 -2.45 20.55 -25.80
CA HIS A 412 -2.38 20.62 -24.35
C HIS A 412 -1.15 21.43 -23.87
N PRO A 413 -1.35 22.54 -23.12
CA PRO A 413 -0.26 23.44 -22.72
C PRO A 413 0.78 22.81 -21.78
N GLY A 414 0.45 21.69 -21.17
CA GLY A 414 1.35 20.90 -20.31
C GLY A 414 2.20 19.87 -21.05
N VAL A 415 2.03 19.70 -22.36
CA VAL A 415 2.76 18.72 -23.20
C VAL A 415 3.75 19.45 -24.11
N ALA A 416 5.04 19.19 -23.95
CA ALA A 416 6.09 19.74 -24.81
C ALA A 416 6.37 18.86 -26.04
N ALA A 417 6.23 17.55 -25.90
CA ALA A 417 6.34 16.56 -26.97
C ALA A 417 5.66 15.26 -26.57
N TRP A 418 5.23 14.49 -27.55
CA TRP A 418 4.60 13.18 -27.30
C TRP A 418 4.84 12.20 -28.44
N GLN A 419 4.67 10.90 -28.18
CA GLN A 419 4.55 9.82 -29.15
C GLN A 419 3.59 8.78 -28.60
N ALA A 420 2.76 8.17 -29.45
CA ALA A 420 1.84 7.10 -29.07
C ALA A 420 2.21 5.78 -29.75
N GLU A 421 2.11 4.68 -29.00
CA GLU A 421 2.28 3.33 -29.52
C GLU A 421 1.05 2.50 -29.21
N TYR A 422 0.45 1.89 -30.23
CA TYR A 422 -0.57 0.87 -30.09
C TYR A 422 0.08 -0.50 -30.16
N ARG A 423 -0.18 -1.33 -29.16
CA ARG A 423 0.34 -2.71 -29.08
C ARG A 423 -0.81 -3.66 -28.80
N ARG A 424 -0.70 -4.88 -29.30
CA ARG A 424 -1.60 -5.97 -28.89
C ARG A 424 -0.85 -6.87 -27.92
N VAL A 425 -1.32 -6.90 -26.66
CA VAL A 425 -0.75 -7.72 -25.61
C VAL A 425 -1.83 -8.67 -25.12
N ASN A 426 -1.59 -9.98 -25.27
CA ASN A 426 -2.55 -11.02 -24.87
C ASN A 426 -3.97 -10.86 -25.48
N GLY A 427 -4.07 -10.41 -26.73
CA GLY A 427 -5.34 -10.22 -27.43
C GLY A 427 -6.07 -8.89 -27.08
N VAL A 428 -5.52 -8.08 -26.19
CA VAL A 428 -6.06 -6.77 -25.82
C VAL A 428 -5.21 -5.67 -26.43
N ASP A 429 -5.86 -4.68 -27.04
CA ASP A 429 -5.18 -3.51 -27.59
C ASP A 429 -4.81 -2.56 -26.45
N GLU A 430 -3.53 -2.19 -26.36
CA GLU A 430 -2.99 -1.26 -25.39
C GLU A 430 -2.52 0.01 -26.09
N LEU A 431 -2.88 1.17 -25.54
CA LEU A 431 -2.36 2.48 -25.94
C LEU A 431 -1.30 2.94 -24.91
N ILE A 432 -0.07 3.09 -25.36
CA ILE A 432 1.03 3.63 -24.55
C ILE A 432 1.37 5.01 -25.09
N VAL A 433 1.30 6.04 -24.23
CA VAL A 433 1.60 7.41 -24.59
C VAL A 433 2.91 7.85 -23.92
N PHE A 434 3.91 8.16 -24.72
CA PHE A 434 5.16 8.77 -24.27
C PHE A 434 4.99 10.27 -24.27
N VAL A 435 5.18 10.92 -23.12
CA VAL A 435 4.93 12.34 -22.93
C VAL A 435 6.15 13.01 -22.34
N ALA A 436 6.55 14.13 -22.94
CA ALA A 436 7.47 15.09 -22.33
C ALA A 436 6.65 16.27 -21.79
N PRO A 437 6.60 16.47 -20.48
CA PRO A 437 5.87 17.59 -19.91
C PRO A 437 6.57 18.92 -20.19
N ALA A 438 5.81 20.00 -20.37
CA ALA A 438 6.31 21.35 -20.55
C ALA A 438 6.88 21.97 -19.24
N GLY A 439 6.68 21.31 -18.08
CA GLY A 439 7.21 21.69 -16.78
C GLY A 439 7.04 20.58 -15.76
N VAL A 440 7.96 20.48 -14.80
CA VAL A 440 8.01 19.37 -13.81
C VAL A 440 6.84 19.44 -12.81
N ASP A 441 6.28 20.62 -12.58
CA ASP A 441 5.31 20.87 -11.49
C ASP A 441 3.85 20.50 -11.83
N ARG A 442 3.57 19.92 -13.00
CA ARG A 442 2.20 19.71 -13.49
C ARG A 442 1.86 18.30 -13.99
N LEU A 443 2.64 17.28 -13.66
CA LEU A 443 2.42 15.92 -14.15
C LEU A 443 1.08 15.30 -13.71
N GLY A 444 0.71 15.47 -12.45
CA GLY A 444 -0.53 14.88 -11.93
C GLY A 444 -1.82 15.47 -12.52
N PRO A 445 -1.97 16.80 -12.67
CA PRO A 445 -3.08 17.41 -13.40
C PRO A 445 -3.08 16.99 -14.87
N LEU A 446 -1.93 17.00 -15.53
CA LEU A 446 -1.76 16.61 -16.93
C LEU A 446 -2.31 15.20 -17.19
N PHE A 447 -1.88 14.21 -16.42
CA PHE A 447 -2.30 12.84 -16.66
C PHE A 447 -3.80 12.62 -16.38
N ARG A 448 -4.40 13.31 -15.40
CA ARG A 448 -5.85 13.25 -15.18
C ARG A 448 -6.66 13.84 -16.33
N GLU A 449 -6.20 14.93 -16.91
CA GLU A 449 -6.87 15.52 -18.08
C GLU A 449 -6.73 14.62 -19.31
N LEU A 450 -5.56 14.04 -19.51
CA LEU A 450 -5.31 13.11 -20.62
C LEU A 450 -6.08 11.80 -20.46
N ASP A 451 -6.18 11.24 -19.25
CA ASP A 451 -6.96 10.01 -18.98
C ASP A 451 -8.43 10.15 -19.29
N LEU A 452 -9.02 11.32 -19.03
CA LEU A 452 -10.42 11.60 -19.37
C LEU A 452 -10.69 11.59 -20.88
N THR A 453 -9.65 11.81 -21.68
CA THR A 453 -9.79 11.96 -23.14
C THR A 453 -9.22 10.78 -23.91
N LEU A 454 -8.08 10.23 -23.47
CA LEU A 454 -7.32 9.23 -24.23
C LEU A 454 -7.57 7.78 -23.81
N ALA A 455 -8.01 7.55 -22.57
CA ALA A 455 -8.13 6.21 -21.98
C ALA A 455 -6.87 5.35 -22.23
N ALA A 456 -5.67 5.96 -22.11
CA ALA A 456 -4.42 5.27 -22.38
C ALA A 456 -4.16 4.20 -21.32
N THR A 457 -3.63 3.06 -21.75
CA THR A 457 -3.24 1.96 -20.85
C THR A 457 -2.04 2.35 -20.00
N GLN A 458 -1.16 3.17 -20.54
CA GLN A 458 0.06 3.61 -19.85
C GLN A 458 0.57 4.95 -20.37
N TYR A 459 1.00 5.82 -19.44
CA TYR A 459 1.80 7.01 -19.76
C TYR A 459 3.25 6.80 -19.35
N VAL A 460 4.18 7.15 -20.25
CA VAL A 460 5.63 7.07 -20.01
C VAL A 460 6.25 8.45 -20.14
N VAL A 461 6.75 8.99 -19.01
CA VAL A 461 7.42 10.29 -19.01
C VAL A 461 8.82 10.17 -19.58
N GLN A 462 9.13 10.99 -20.58
CA GLN A 462 10.45 11.04 -21.22
C GLN A 462 10.89 12.50 -21.41
N ARG A 463 12.19 12.71 -21.69
CA ARG A 463 12.70 14.03 -22.05
C ARG A 463 12.29 14.40 -23.48
N PRO A 464 12.09 15.70 -23.79
CA PRO A 464 11.70 16.13 -25.13
C PRO A 464 12.61 15.60 -26.24
N GLU A 465 13.93 15.56 -25.98
CA GLU A 465 14.93 15.07 -26.94
C GLU A 465 14.75 13.58 -27.27
N GLN A 466 14.40 12.77 -26.25
CA GLN A 466 14.16 11.34 -26.42
C GLN A 466 12.90 11.08 -27.25
N ILE A 467 11.85 11.85 -27.02
CA ILE A 467 10.62 11.77 -27.83
C ILE A 467 10.89 12.27 -29.25
N ALA A 468 11.62 13.35 -29.43
CA ALA A 468 11.98 13.84 -30.75
C ALA A 468 12.81 12.81 -31.55
N GLU A 469 13.72 12.08 -30.92
CA GLU A 469 14.48 11.00 -31.53
C GLU A 469 13.58 9.83 -31.93
N ARG A 470 12.67 9.39 -31.03
CA ARG A 470 11.68 8.34 -31.34
C ARG A 470 10.78 8.73 -32.48
N ARG A 471 10.23 9.96 -32.49
CA ARG A 471 9.37 10.45 -33.58
C ARG A 471 10.09 10.53 -34.93
N ARG A 472 11.38 10.87 -34.93
CA ARG A 472 12.19 10.84 -36.18
C ARG A 472 12.38 9.44 -36.73
N ARG A 473 12.51 8.44 -35.83
CA ARG A 473 12.73 7.04 -36.23
C ARG A 473 11.42 6.34 -36.63
N ASP A 474 10.38 6.51 -35.81
CA ASP A 474 9.19 5.64 -35.82
C ASP A 474 7.89 6.44 -36.14
N GLY A 475 7.93 7.78 -36.21
CA GLY A 475 6.74 8.62 -36.37
C GLY A 475 6.07 9.01 -35.04
N ALA A 476 5.01 9.83 -35.13
CA ALA A 476 4.26 10.29 -33.96
C ALA A 476 3.32 9.20 -33.40
N ILE A 477 2.80 8.35 -34.26
CA ILE A 477 1.92 7.24 -33.91
C ILE A 477 2.50 5.97 -34.54
N VAL A 478 2.69 4.96 -33.72
CA VAL A 478 3.26 3.64 -34.10
C VAL A 478 2.22 2.58 -33.81
N ASP A 479 1.81 1.84 -34.84
CA ASP A 479 0.91 0.71 -34.72
C ASP A 479 1.69 -0.62 -34.75
N LEU A 480 1.74 -1.31 -33.63
CA LEU A 480 2.45 -2.55 -33.42
C LEU A 480 1.47 -3.74 -33.11
N ARG A 481 0.19 -3.61 -33.47
CA ARG A 481 -0.85 -4.63 -33.20
C ARG A 481 -0.77 -5.83 -34.09
#